data_87f2a20c07591bab6f8754af0d793179
#
_entry.id   87f2a20c07591bab6f8754af0d793179
#
_cell.length_a   1.000
_cell.length_b   1.000
_cell.length_c   1.000
_cell.angle_alpha   90.00
_cell.angle_beta   90.00
_cell.angle_gamma   90.00
#
_symmetry.space_group_name_H-M   'P 1'
#
loop_
_entity.id
_entity.type
_entity.pdbx_description
1 polymer ?
#
loop_
_entity_poly.entity_id
_entity_poly.type
_entity_poly.pdbx_seq_one_letter_code
_entity_poly.pdbx_strand_id
1 'polypeptide(L)'
;GRSFAKYLLLKLDLIYRGSSTPMIPQAIASIEHILPRNPSADSQWVKDFSAAEREEWTNKLGNLVLISRRKNTSQGNRDYVEKKEKYFEKNIEMFPNSIRIYQNYPEWKLSDLKKNHSDVVTEL
;
A
#
# COMPACT_ATOMS: atom_id res chain seq x y z
N GLY A 1 8.50 3.30 -14.63
CA GLY A 1 7.17 3.86 -14.86
C GLY A 1 6.08 3.08 -14.14
N ARG A 2 4.88 3.53 -14.31
CA ARG A 2 3.71 2.94 -13.66
C ARG A 2 3.51 1.47 -14.01
N SER A 3 3.70 1.13 -15.28
CA SER A 3 3.55 -0.24 -15.79
C SER A 3 4.54 -1.18 -15.12
N PHE A 4 5.77 -0.73 -14.93
CA PHE A 4 6.80 -1.54 -14.30
C PHE A 4 6.50 -1.74 -12.81
N ALA A 5 6.08 -0.68 -12.12
CA ALA A 5 5.68 -0.78 -10.72
C ALA A 5 4.53 -1.76 -10.54
N LYS A 6 3.52 -1.70 -11.40
CA LYS A 6 2.39 -2.62 -11.35
C LYS A 6 2.84 -4.06 -11.55
N TYR A 7 3.77 -4.29 -12.48
CA TYR A 7 4.33 -5.61 -12.71
C TYR A 7 5.00 -6.16 -11.45
N LEU A 8 5.82 -5.35 -10.79
CA LEU A 8 6.50 -5.77 -9.56
C LEU A 8 5.51 -6.05 -8.44
N LEU A 9 4.46 -5.22 -8.32
CA LEU A 9 3.44 -5.40 -7.29
C LEU A 9 2.62 -6.66 -7.53
N LEU A 10 2.32 -6.99 -8.78
CA LEU A 10 1.67 -8.25 -9.13
C LEU A 10 2.54 -9.44 -8.76
N LYS A 11 3.85 -9.33 -8.99
CA LYS A 11 4.81 -10.37 -8.62
C LYS A 11 4.84 -10.56 -7.10
N LEU A 12 4.84 -9.47 -6.35
CA LEU A 12 4.78 -9.54 -4.88
C LEU A 12 3.50 -10.23 -4.40
N ASP A 13 2.37 -9.94 -5.02
CA ASP A 13 1.12 -10.60 -4.65
C ASP A 13 1.17 -12.11 -4.90
N LEU A 14 1.83 -12.54 -5.98
CA LEU A 14 2.04 -13.96 -6.22
C LEU A 14 2.92 -14.58 -5.13
N ILE A 15 3.99 -13.89 -4.72
CA ILE A 15 4.90 -14.37 -3.69
C ILE A 15 4.19 -14.52 -2.35
N TYR A 16 3.40 -13.50 -1.96
CA TYR A 16 2.73 -13.47 -0.67
C TYR A 16 1.42 -14.24 -0.65
N ARG A 17 0.94 -14.67 -1.81
CA ARG A 17 -0.32 -15.41 -1.91
C ARG A 17 -0.17 -16.79 -1.30
N GLY A 18 -1.05 -17.14 -0.37
CA GLY A 18 -1.16 -18.52 0.09
C GLY A 18 -1.88 -19.37 -0.96
N SER A 19 -1.70 -20.69 -0.89
CA SER A 19 -2.30 -21.62 -1.84
C SER A 19 -3.82 -21.55 -1.88
N SER A 20 -4.45 -21.06 -0.81
CA SER A 20 -5.90 -20.97 -0.69
C SER A 20 -6.47 -19.60 -1.07
N THR A 21 -5.61 -18.63 -1.40
CA THR A 21 -6.07 -17.26 -1.71
C THR A 21 -6.45 -17.17 -3.19
N PRO A 22 -7.71 -16.81 -3.52
CA PRO A 22 -8.11 -16.66 -4.92
C PRO A 22 -7.35 -15.53 -5.61
N MET A 23 -7.12 -15.68 -6.90
CA MET A 23 -6.52 -14.62 -7.71
C MET A 23 -7.54 -13.52 -7.98
N ILE A 24 -7.12 -12.27 -7.78
CA ILE A 24 -7.94 -11.10 -8.13
C ILE A 24 -7.60 -10.70 -9.57
N PRO A 25 -8.61 -10.45 -10.43
CA PRO A 25 -8.33 -10.06 -11.81
C PRO A 25 -7.50 -8.77 -11.90
N GLN A 26 -6.48 -8.80 -12.76
CA GLN A 26 -5.60 -7.63 -12.98
C GLN A 26 -6.37 -6.38 -13.42
N ALA A 27 -7.47 -6.58 -14.15
CA ALA A 27 -8.26 -5.47 -14.70
C ALA A 27 -8.83 -4.55 -13.61
N ILE A 28 -9.05 -5.07 -12.40
CA ILE A 28 -9.59 -4.26 -11.29
C ILE A 28 -8.51 -3.72 -10.35
N ALA A 29 -7.25 -4.06 -10.61
CA ALA A 29 -6.14 -3.63 -9.75
C ALA A 29 -5.68 -2.22 -10.10
N SER A 30 -5.43 -1.42 -9.08
CA SER A 30 -4.79 -0.11 -9.22
C SER A 30 -3.70 0.02 -8.17
N ILE A 31 -2.78 0.97 -8.39
CA ILE A 31 -1.69 1.22 -7.44
C ILE A 31 -2.19 2.20 -6.38
N GLU A 32 -2.02 1.82 -5.12
CA GLU A 32 -2.32 2.67 -3.97
C GLU A 32 -1.01 3.11 -3.32
N HIS A 33 -0.92 4.40 -3.03
CA HIS A 33 0.15 4.97 -2.21
C HIS A 33 -0.34 4.97 -0.77
N ILE A 34 0.30 4.18 0.11
CA ILE A 34 -0.10 4.13 1.53
C ILE A 34 0.11 5.51 2.15
N LEU A 35 1.35 6.04 2.10
CA LEU A 35 1.60 7.46 2.32
C LEU A 35 1.14 8.18 1.05
N PRO A 36 0.06 8.95 1.09
CA PRO A 36 -0.51 9.53 -0.13
C PRO A 36 0.38 10.60 -0.74
N ARG A 37 0.22 10.82 -2.04
CA ARG A 37 1.00 11.83 -2.77
C ARG A 37 0.71 13.26 -2.31
N ASN A 38 -0.54 13.52 -1.93
CA ASN A 38 -0.97 14.88 -1.54
C ASN A 38 -1.74 14.81 -0.21
N PRO A 39 -1.05 14.52 0.91
CA PRO A 39 -1.74 14.46 2.20
C PRO A 39 -2.23 15.84 2.63
N SER A 40 -3.34 15.88 3.38
CA SER A 40 -3.85 17.12 3.92
C SER A 40 -2.86 17.73 4.93
N ALA A 41 -2.80 19.05 4.98
CA ALA A 41 -1.83 19.76 5.83
C ALA A 41 -2.00 19.42 7.32
N ASP A 42 -3.20 19.09 7.76
CA ASP A 42 -3.51 18.74 9.14
C ASP A 42 -3.52 17.24 9.40
N SER A 43 -3.11 16.42 8.42
CA SER A 43 -3.13 14.97 8.53
C SER A 43 -2.01 14.44 9.42
N GLN A 44 -2.17 13.20 9.89
CA GLN A 44 -1.12 12.50 10.61
C GLN A 44 0.12 12.29 9.73
N TRP A 45 -0.09 12.15 8.41
CA TRP A 45 1.00 12.01 7.45
C TRP A 45 2.00 13.16 7.51
N VAL A 46 1.50 14.39 7.57
CA VAL A 46 2.35 15.58 7.59
C VAL A 46 3.05 15.72 8.95
N LYS A 47 2.45 15.21 10.02
CA LYS A 47 3.06 15.20 11.34
C LYS A 47 4.19 14.17 11.43
N ASP A 48 4.03 13.02 10.79
CA ASP A 48 4.97 11.90 10.89
C ASP A 48 6.09 11.94 9.85
N PHE A 49 5.87 12.61 8.72
CA PHE A 49 6.82 12.66 7.60
C PHE A 49 7.13 14.11 7.25
N SER A 50 8.40 14.48 7.25
CA SER A 50 8.81 15.78 6.76
C SER A 50 8.58 15.89 5.24
N ALA A 51 8.60 17.11 4.71
CA ALA A 51 8.45 17.33 3.27
C ALA A 51 9.51 16.57 2.48
N ALA A 52 10.76 16.59 2.95
CA ALA A 52 11.86 15.88 2.29
C ALA A 52 11.66 14.36 2.32
N GLU A 53 11.18 13.84 3.44
CA GLU A 53 10.89 12.41 3.58
C GLU A 53 9.76 12.00 2.65
N ARG A 54 8.71 12.80 2.54
CA ARG A 54 7.61 12.51 1.61
C ARG A 54 8.10 12.53 0.17
N GLU A 55 8.92 13.50 -0.20
CA GLU A 55 9.46 13.58 -1.56
C GLU A 55 10.27 12.33 -1.91
N GLU A 56 11.09 11.86 -0.99
CA GLU A 56 11.95 10.70 -1.21
C GLU A 56 11.18 9.38 -1.21
N TRP A 57 10.22 9.20 -0.31
CA TRP A 57 9.67 7.88 0.01
C TRP A 57 8.29 7.59 -0.57
N THR A 58 7.52 8.60 -0.97
CA THR A 58 6.15 8.39 -1.44
C THR A 58 6.05 7.38 -2.60
N ASN A 59 6.98 7.44 -3.54
CA ASN A 59 6.96 6.58 -4.72
C ASN A 59 7.87 5.34 -4.63
N LYS A 60 8.46 5.08 -3.48
CA LYS A 60 9.25 3.86 -3.27
C LYS A 60 8.35 2.64 -3.26
N LEU A 61 8.85 1.52 -3.79
CA LEU A 61 8.07 0.29 -3.91
C LEU A 61 7.44 -0.14 -2.58
N GLY A 62 8.16 0.05 -1.47
CA GLY A 62 7.66 -0.30 -0.14
C GLY A 62 6.46 0.51 0.32
N ASN A 63 6.14 1.62 -0.35
CA ASN A 63 4.97 2.42 -0.05
C ASN A 63 3.79 2.13 -0.99
N LEU A 64 3.96 1.21 -1.92
CA LEU A 64 2.97 0.93 -2.94
C LEU A 64 2.37 -0.45 -2.73
N VAL A 65 1.08 -0.57 -2.95
CA VAL A 65 0.38 -1.85 -2.95
C VAL A 65 -0.64 -1.86 -4.08
N LEU A 66 -1.09 -3.05 -4.46
CA LEU A 66 -2.26 -3.16 -5.32
C LEU A 66 -3.52 -3.15 -4.47
N ILE A 67 -4.53 -2.50 -4.97
CA ILE A 67 -5.83 -2.38 -4.34
C ILE A 67 -6.87 -2.36 -5.47
N SER A 68 -8.10 -2.76 -5.19
CA SER A 68 -9.13 -2.65 -6.23
C SER A 68 -9.43 -1.16 -6.48
N ARG A 69 -9.85 -0.85 -7.71
CA ARG A 69 -10.19 0.53 -8.06
C ARG A 69 -11.27 1.10 -7.15
N ARG A 70 -12.23 0.25 -6.77
CA ARG A 70 -13.31 0.64 -5.86
C ARG A 70 -12.76 1.04 -4.49
N LYS A 71 -11.87 0.21 -3.92
CA LYS A 71 -11.25 0.51 -2.62
C LYS A 71 -10.33 1.72 -2.70
N ASN A 72 -9.59 1.86 -3.80
CA ASN A 72 -8.70 3.00 -3.99
C ASN A 72 -9.46 4.33 -3.97
N THR A 73 -10.60 4.37 -4.63
CA THR A 73 -11.45 5.58 -4.63
C THR A 73 -11.89 5.95 -3.21
N SER A 74 -12.20 4.97 -2.37
CA SER A 74 -12.64 5.22 -1.00
C SER A 74 -11.49 5.53 -0.05
N GLN A 75 -10.25 5.12 -0.35
CA GLN A 75 -9.10 5.34 0.53
C GLN A 75 -8.57 6.76 0.49
N GLY A 76 -8.36 7.30 -0.72
CA GLY A 76 -7.95 8.69 -0.90
C GLY A 76 -6.75 9.09 -0.04
N ASN A 77 -6.88 10.23 0.63
CA ASN A 77 -5.83 10.80 1.49
C ASN A 77 -6.01 10.45 2.97
N ARG A 78 -6.87 9.49 3.29
CA ARG A 78 -7.16 9.12 4.69
C ARG A 78 -5.88 8.79 5.46
N ASP A 79 -5.90 9.03 6.77
CA ASP A 79 -4.82 8.60 7.65
C ASP A 79 -4.74 7.07 7.67
N TYR A 80 -3.58 6.56 8.06
CA TYR A 80 -3.31 5.11 7.96
C TYR A 80 -4.32 4.25 8.72
N VAL A 81 -4.68 4.66 9.93
CA VAL A 81 -5.64 3.90 10.75
C VAL A 81 -6.98 3.77 10.03
N GLU A 82 -7.45 4.86 9.43
CA GLU A 82 -8.69 4.84 8.64
C GLU A 82 -8.56 3.98 7.39
N LYS A 83 -7.42 4.07 6.70
CA LYS A 83 -7.16 3.21 5.51
C LYS A 83 -7.25 1.74 5.89
N LYS A 84 -6.63 1.36 7.01
CA LYS A 84 -6.64 -0.01 7.49
C LYS A 84 -8.04 -0.50 7.81
N GLU A 85 -8.82 0.30 8.53
CA GLU A 85 -10.20 -0.04 8.87
C GLU A 85 -11.06 -0.18 7.61
N LYS A 86 -10.98 0.78 6.70
CA LYS A 86 -11.75 0.78 5.46
C LYS A 86 -11.38 -0.40 4.56
N TYR A 87 -10.10 -0.77 4.53
CA TYR A 87 -9.63 -1.88 3.70
C TYR A 87 -10.32 -3.18 4.09
N PHE A 88 -10.51 -3.44 5.38
CA PHE A 88 -11.11 -4.66 5.88
C PHE A 88 -12.62 -4.57 6.10
N GLU A 89 -13.23 -3.41 5.88
CA GLU A 89 -14.66 -3.20 6.13
C GLU A 89 -15.53 -4.17 5.33
N LYS A 90 -15.17 -4.39 4.06
CA LYS A 90 -15.81 -5.41 3.22
C LYS A 90 -14.73 -6.40 2.81
N ASN A 91 -14.90 -7.65 3.16
CA ASN A 91 -13.91 -8.69 2.94
C ASN A 91 -13.92 -9.17 1.48
N ILE A 92 -13.80 -8.24 0.52
CA ILE A 92 -13.82 -8.52 -0.92
C ILE A 92 -12.70 -7.75 -1.63
N GLU A 93 -12.27 -8.29 -2.79
CA GLU A 93 -11.28 -7.63 -3.65
C GLU A 93 -10.00 -7.24 -2.91
N MET A 94 -9.47 -8.16 -2.09
CA MET A 94 -8.27 -7.92 -1.29
C MET A 94 -7.06 -8.61 -1.90
N PHE A 95 -5.93 -7.92 -1.88
CA PHE A 95 -4.68 -8.42 -2.47
C PHE A 95 -3.71 -8.87 -1.37
N PRO A 96 -2.94 -9.97 -1.60
CA PRO A 96 -2.08 -10.55 -0.56
C PRO A 96 -1.10 -9.58 0.08
N ASN A 97 -0.42 -8.74 -0.70
CA ASN A 97 0.56 -7.82 -0.14
C ASN A 97 -0.09 -6.72 0.70
N SER A 98 -1.21 -6.15 0.26
CA SER A 98 -1.91 -5.14 1.05
C SER A 98 -2.51 -5.75 2.33
N ILE A 99 -3.04 -6.97 2.26
CA ILE A 99 -3.48 -7.70 3.46
C ILE A 99 -2.31 -7.82 4.45
N ARG A 100 -1.17 -8.29 3.98
CA ARG A 100 0.03 -8.48 4.81
C ARG A 100 0.42 -7.19 5.52
N ILE A 101 0.48 -6.09 4.79
CA ILE A 101 0.87 -4.80 5.36
C ILE A 101 -0.13 -4.35 6.42
N TYR A 102 -1.41 -4.31 6.08
CA TYR A 102 -2.42 -3.80 7.01
C TYR A 102 -2.62 -4.72 8.22
N GLN A 103 -2.29 -6.01 8.11
CA GLN A 103 -2.35 -6.92 9.27
C GLN A 103 -1.13 -6.79 10.17
N ASN A 104 0.06 -6.53 9.61
CA ASN A 104 1.30 -6.58 10.37
C ASN A 104 1.82 -5.23 10.83
N TYR A 105 1.36 -4.13 10.24
CA TYR A 105 1.80 -2.78 10.61
C TYR A 105 0.65 -2.04 11.28
N PRO A 106 0.73 -1.79 12.60
CA PRO A 106 -0.32 -1.04 13.30
C PRO A 106 -0.28 0.45 12.97
N GLU A 107 0.87 0.95 12.53
CA GLU A 107 1.06 2.33 12.11
C GLU A 107 1.95 2.35 10.88
N TRP A 108 2.05 3.51 10.22
CA TRP A 108 2.87 3.65 9.02
C TRP A 108 3.70 4.92 9.11
N LYS A 109 4.82 4.80 9.81
CA LYS A 109 5.81 5.86 9.93
C LYS A 109 6.98 5.57 9.01
N LEU A 110 7.96 6.49 8.95
CA LEU A 110 9.10 6.32 8.06
C LEU A 110 9.84 5.01 8.31
N SER A 111 10.01 4.63 9.57
CA SER A 111 10.69 3.36 9.92
C SER A 111 9.93 2.15 9.38
N ASP A 112 8.61 2.18 9.42
CA ASP A 112 7.77 1.09 8.89
C ASP A 112 7.89 1.01 7.38
N LEU A 113 7.82 2.13 6.70
CA LEU A 113 7.95 2.21 5.25
C LEU A 113 9.32 1.70 4.81
N LYS A 114 10.38 2.13 5.47
CA LYS A 114 11.76 1.69 5.16
C LYS A 114 11.91 0.19 5.36
N LYS A 115 11.37 -0.34 6.45
CA LYS A 115 11.42 -1.78 6.73
C LYS A 115 10.71 -2.56 5.66
N ASN A 116 9.48 -2.16 5.32
CA ASN A 116 8.72 -2.82 4.27
C ASN A 116 9.39 -2.72 2.92
N HIS A 117 9.98 -1.58 2.60
CA HIS A 117 10.70 -1.41 1.33
C HIS A 117 11.87 -2.39 1.24
N SER A 118 12.65 -2.51 2.30
CA SER A 118 13.75 -3.47 2.35
C SER A 118 13.24 -4.90 2.19
N ASP A 119 12.15 -5.24 2.85
CA ASP A 119 11.57 -6.59 2.79
C ASP A 119 11.09 -6.93 1.38
N VAL A 120 10.33 -6.05 0.73
CA VAL A 120 9.79 -6.35 -0.60
C VAL A 120 10.88 -6.38 -1.67
N VAL A 121 11.90 -5.52 -1.56
CA VAL A 121 13.03 -5.54 -2.49
C VAL A 121 13.80 -6.86 -2.35
N THR A 122 13.96 -7.35 -1.14
CA THR A 122 14.62 -8.64 -0.87
C THR A 122 13.84 -9.81 -1.47
N GLU A 123 12.51 -9.77 -1.41
CA GLU A 123 11.66 -10.82 -1.97
C GLU A 123 11.71 -10.87 -3.50
N LEU A 124 11.95 -9.76 -4.14
CA LEU A 124 12.05 -9.70 -5.60
C LEU A 124 13.43 -10.11 -6.08
#